data_1d94b48cd36b58854c8cd0d395100133
#
_entry.id   1d94b48cd36b58854c8cd0d395100133
#
_cell.length_a   1.000
_cell.length_b   1.000
_cell.length_c   1.000
_cell.angle_alpha   90.00
_cell.angle_beta   90.00
_cell.angle_gamma   90.00
#
_symmetry.space_group_name_H-M   'P 1'
#
loop_
_entity.id
_entity.type
_entity.pdbx_description
1 polymer ?
#
loop_
_entity_poly.entity_id
_entity_poly.type
_entity_poly.pdbx_seq_one_letter_code
_entity_poly.pdbx_strand_id
1 'polypeptide(L)'
;MTLIARSSQSILSRPSQFLFLGPARVPRRFLGIPSAFLLDDYLPKYQLLTSVDSAKKRSHAFAHLRECNLCPRKCGVNRYETTGMCMIGAETAKVNVIAPHRGEEPCIQGFHGSGSVFFSGCNLRCVFCQNHDISHRRNGFDLTPEELAEWYIKLQQIGNVHNINLVTPEHVVPQVALSILTARDMGLRVPIIYNTSSFDSLESLKLLDGLVDIYLADFKVWKSSTSKRLLKAEDYATTAMESIKEMHRQVGDLSFTSDGIAKRGVLLRHLVMPGKENEGEEIMRWLGENLSKDLYVHIMEQYHPDAHVGKKRRVTRRVKTADQGEDTKEEIRYGEINRAVRDEELSSVRDAAVKVGLWRFCEPNENNSAFHL
;
A
#
# COMPACT_ATOMS: atom_id res chain seq x y z
N MET A 1 -3.08 83.67 3.70
CA MET A 1 -1.94 83.75 2.75
C MET A 1 -1.56 82.30 2.48
N THR A 2 -1.60 81.65 1.38
CA THR A 2 -1.73 81.88 -0.04
C THR A 2 -2.11 80.54 -0.62
N LEU A 3 -3.13 80.50 -1.45
CA LEU A 3 -3.53 79.35 -2.29
C LEU A 3 -2.41 79.03 -3.27
N ILE A 4 -2.21 77.71 -3.54
CA ILE A 4 -1.88 77.26 -4.88
C ILE A 4 -2.58 75.91 -5.15
N ALA A 5 -3.51 75.95 -6.08
CA ALA A 5 -4.12 74.77 -6.70
C ALA A 5 -3.21 74.14 -7.74
N ARG A 6 -3.16 72.82 -7.87
CA ARG A 6 -2.75 72.14 -9.11
C ARG A 6 -3.55 70.85 -9.35
N SER A 7 -4.32 70.99 -10.36
CA SER A 7 -4.78 70.08 -11.43
C SER A 7 -4.76 68.55 -11.21
N SER A 8 -5.95 68.04 -11.27
CA SER A 8 -6.32 66.64 -11.56
C SER A 8 -5.77 66.18 -12.95
N GLN A 9 -5.02 65.07 -12.97
CA GLN A 9 -4.85 64.27 -14.18
C GLN A 9 -5.48 62.91 -13.94
N SER A 10 -6.49 62.61 -14.73
CA SER A 10 -7.19 61.33 -14.85
C SER A 10 -6.25 60.29 -15.42
N ILE A 11 -5.97 59.23 -14.64
CA ILE A 11 -5.32 58.01 -15.12
C ILE A 11 -6.44 57.06 -15.53
N LEU A 12 -6.61 56.92 -16.83
CA LEU A 12 -7.43 55.90 -17.44
C LEU A 12 -6.85 54.53 -17.12
N SER A 13 -7.58 53.75 -16.33
CA SER A 13 -7.31 52.34 -16.07
C SER A 13 -7.54 51.51 -17.33
N ARG A 14 -6.48 50.89 -17.84
CA ARG A 14 -6.58 49.85 -18.89
C ARG A 14 -7.22 48.62 -18.26
N PRO A 15 -8.19 47.93 -18.94
CA PRO A 15 -8.72 46.66 -18.48
C PRO A 15 -7.61 45.60 -18.57
N SER A 16 -7.32 44.95 -17.47
CA SER A 16 -6.49 43.74 -17.40
C SER A 16 -7.11 42.67 -18.28
N GLN A 17 -6.43 42.27 -19.35
CA GLN A 17 -6.76 41.11 -20.14
C GLN A 17 -6.57 39.88 -19.23
N PHE A 18 -7.67 39.29 -18.78
CA PHE A 18 -7.66 37.94 -18.26
C PHE A 18 -7.25 37.00 -19.40
N LEU A 19 -6.02 36.53 -19.38
CA LEU A 19 -5.61 35.39 -20.19
C LEU A 19 -6.41 34.18 -19.69
N PHE A 20 -7.41 33.79 -20.45
CA PHE A 20 -8.00 32.46 -20.36
C PHE A 20 -6.88 31.46 -20.69
N LEU A 21 -6.26 30.89 -19.64
CA LEU A 21 -5.48 29.67 -19.78
C LEU A 21 -6.47 28.60 -20.24
N GLY A 22 -6.37 28.18 -21.47
CA GLY A 22 -7.12 27.07 -22.01
C GLY A 22 -6.88 25.81 -21.15
N PRO A 23 -7.78 24.82 -21.22
CA PRO A 23 -7.69 23.61 -20.41
C PRO A 23 -6.29 23.02 -20.55
N ALA A 24 -5.65 22.77 -19.41
CA ALA A 24 -4.32 22.14 -19.35
C ALA A 24 -4.35 20.89 -20.23
N ARG A 25 -3.45 20.80 -21.19
CA ARG A 25 -3.34 19.62 -22.07
C ARG A 25 -3.03 18.43 -21.19
N VAL A 26 -3.99 17.50 -21.09
CA VAL A 26 -3.79 16.19 -20.47
C VAL A 26 -2.58 15.53 -21.13
N PRO A 27 -1.59 15.06 -20.36
CA PRO A 27 -0.43 14.39 -20.93
C PRO A 27 -0.89 13.20 -21.80
N ARG A 28 -0.35 13.08 -23.00
CA ARG A 28 -0.72 12.06 -24.02
C ARG A 28 -0.62 10.59 -23.52
N ARG A 29 -0.03 10.34 -22.34
CA ARG A 29 0.21 9.01 -21.75
C ARG A 29 -1.06 8.27 -21.27
N PHE A 30 -2.19 8.96 -21.07
CA PHE A 30 -3.43 8.35 -20.59
C PHE A 30 -4.46 8.08 -21.67
N LEU A 31 -4.14 8.33 -22.94
CA LEU A 31 -5.05 8.18 -24.08
C LEU A 31 -5.40 6.72 -24.44
N GLY A 32 -4.92 5.73 -23.68
CA GLY A 32 -5.13 4.30 -23.96
C GLY A 32 -5.99 3.55 -22.95
N ILE A 33 -6.60 4.22 -21.96
CA ILE A 33 -7.49 3.53 -21.00
C ILE A 33 -8.82 3.22 -21.70
N PRO A 34 -9.22 1.93 -21.78
CA PRO A 34 -10.52 1.58 -22.35
C PRO A 34 -11.67 2.21 -21.56
N SER A 35 -12.72 2.63 -22.26
CA SER A 35 -13.87 3.31 -21.66
C SER A 35 -14.56 2.53 -20.54
N ALA A 36 -14.48 1.20 -20.56
CA ALA A 36 -15.01 0.34 -19.51
C ALA A 36 -14.36 0.58 -18.12
N PHE A 37 -13.15 1.15 -18.09
CA PHE A 37 -12.42 1.45 -16.86
C PHE A 37 -12.30 2.95 -16.57
N LEU A 38 -13.03 3.80 -17.33
CA LEU A 38 -13.12 5.23 -17.08
C LEU A 38 -14.36 5.55 -16.25
N LEU A 39 -14.18 6.44 -15.29
CA LEU A 39 -15.23 6.98 -14.45
C LEU A 39 -15.42 8.47 -14.80
N ASP A 40 -16.66 8.91 -15.01
CA ASP A 40 -16.98 10.33 -15.21
C ASP A 40 -16.78 11.11 -13.91
N ASP A 41 -17.38 10.58 -12.82
CA ASP A 41 -17.24 11.09 -11.47
C ASP A 41 -17.00 9.94 -10.50
N TYR A 42 -16.35 10.24 -9.37
CA TYR A 42 -16.14 9.25 -8.32
C TYR A 42 -16.42 9.82 -6.94
N LEU A 43 -17.32 9.15 -6.24
CA LEU A 43 -17.57 9.39 -4.82
C LEU A 43 -16.98 8.23 -4.00
N PRO A 44 -16.07 8.49 -3.03
CA PRO A 44 -15.50 7.43 -2.20
C PRO A 44 -16.55 6.61 -1.47
N LYS A 45 -16.33 5.29 -1.37
CA LYS A 45 -17.29 4.33 -0.81
C LYS A 45 -17.73 4.70 0.60
N TYR A 46 -16.82 5.17 1.45
CA TYR A 46 -17.12 5.56 2.82
C TYR A 46 -18.12 6.72 2.92
N GLN A 47 -18.27 7.53 1.87
CA GLN A 47 -19.29 8.59 1.80
C GLN A 47 -20.72 8.05 1.63
N LEU A 48 -20.85 6.83 1.08
CA LEU A 48 -22.13 6.17 0.83
C LEU A 48 -22.67 5.41 2.07
N LEU A 49 -21.87 5.26 3.12
CA LEU A 49 -22.26 4.54 4.32
C LEU A 49 -23.38 5.28 5.07
N THR A 50 -24.41 4.54 5.44
CA THR A 50 -25.46 5.05 6.32
C THR A 50 -24.94 5.22 7.75
N SER A 51 -25.66 5.95 8.58
CA SER A 51 -25.36 6.08 10.02
C SER A 51 -25.43 4.72 10.74
N VAL A 52 -26.35 3.85 10.32
CA VAL A 52 -26.50 2.48 10.86
C VAL A 52 -25.28 1.62 10.51
N ASP A 53 -24.82 1.66 9.24
CA ASP A 53 -23.63 0.91 8.82
C ASP A 53 -22.38 1.42 9.53
N SER A 54 -22.25 2.73 9.70
CA SER A 54 -21.14 3.34 10.44
C SER A 54 -21.14 2.90 11.90
N ALA A 55 -22.29 2.86 12.56
CA ALA A 55 -22.40 2.39 13.96
C ALA A 55 -22.03 0.91 14.08
N LYS A 56 -22.48 0.06 13.15
CA LYS A 56 -22.10 -1.37 13.11
C LYS A 56 -20.59 -1.54 12.95
N LYS A 57 -19.96 -0.79 12.02
CA LYS A 57 -18.51 -0.84 11.83
C LYS A 57 -17.74 -0.40 13.07
N ARG A 58 -18.16 0.66 13.76
CA ARG A 58 -17.55 1.08 15.04
C ARG A 58 -17.64 -0.04 16.08
N SER A 59 -18.82 -0.67 16.23
CA SER A 59 -19.01 -1.78 17.16
C SER A 59 -18.12 -2.98 16.86
N HIS A 60 -18.01 -3.38 15.58
CA HIS A 60 -17.14 -4.47 15.14
C HIS A 60 -15.66 -4.15 15.34
N ALA A 61 -15.22 -2.90 15.08
CA ALA A 61 -13.85 -2.48 15.33
C ALA A 61 -13.45 -2.68 16.81
N PHE A 62 -14.30 -2.26 17.74
CA PHE A 62 -14.06 -2.45 19.18
C PHE A 62 -14.08 -3.93 19.60
N ALA A 63 -14.93 -4.76 18.97
CA ALA A 63 -14.96 -6.20 19.24
C ALA A 63 -13.63 -6.87 18.87
N HIS A 64 -13.06 -6.55 17.70
CA HIS A 64 -11.75 -7.06 17.28
C HIS A 64 -10.60 -6.67 18.21
N LEU A 65 -10.69 -5.54 18.90
CA LEU A 65 -9.67 -5.11 19.86
C LEU A 65 -9.73 -5.89 21.19
N ARG A 66 -10.88 -6.45 21.53
CA ARG A 66 -11.07 -7.26 22.75
C ARG A 66 -10.60 -8.70 22.58
N GLU A 67 -10.70 -9.25 21.37
CA GLU A 67 -10.24 -10.58 21.01
C GLU A 67 -9.59 -10.51 19.63
N CYS A 68 -8.26 -10.35 19.59
CA CYS A 68 -7.52 -10.01 18.38
C CYS A 68 -7.47 -11.16 17.37
N ASN A 69 -8.27 -11.03 16.33
CA ASN A 69 -8.31 -11.92 15.15
C ASN A 69 -8.11 -11.16 13.82
N LEU A 70 -7.47 -9.98 13.89
CA LEU A 70 -7.33 -9.01 12.79
C LEU A 70 -6.46 -9.49 11.64
N CYS A 71 -5.56 -10.40 11.90
CA CYS A 71 -4.69 -10.95 10.87
C CYS A 71 -4.55 -12.47 11.08
N PRO A 72 -3.97 -13.21 10.13
CA PRO A 72 -3.84 -14.66 10.20
C PRO A 72 -3.01 -15.16 11.40
N ARG A 73 -2.30 -14.26 12.10
CA ARG A 73 -1.61 -14.62 13.36
C ARG A 73 -2.57 -15.01 14.47
N LYS A 74 -3.84 -14.57 14.43
CA LYS A 74 -4.92 -14.96 15.36
C LYS A 74 -4.45 -15.00 16.82
N CYS A 75 -3.89 -13.91 17.30
CA CYS A 75 -3.28 -13.85 18.64
C CYS A 75 -4.29 -14.07 19.77
N GLY A 76 -5.58 -13.79 19.58
CA GLY A 76 -6.64 -13.95 20.57
C GLY A 76 -6.53 -13.05 21.83
N VAL A 77 -5.57 -12.14 21.84
CA VAL A 77 -5.32 -11.28 23.01
C VAL A 77 -6.33 -10.14 23.09
N ASN A 78 -6.66 -9.73 24.33
CA ASN A 78 -7.33 -8.46 24.59
C ASN A 78 -6.31 -7.31 24.48
N ARG A 79 -6.43 -6.52 23.42
CA ARG A 79 -5.45 -5.45 23.11
C ARG A 79 -5.54 -4.25 24.05
N TYR A 80 -6.56 -4.16 24.90
CA TYR A 80 -6.62 -3.18 25.98
C TYR A 80 -5.72 -3.56 27.16
N GLU A 81 -5.37 -4.84 27.31
CA GLU A 81 -4.59 -5.36 28.42
C GLU A 81 -3.16 -5.74 28.02
N THR A 82 -3.01 -6.26 26.80
CA THR A 82 -1.70 -6.74 26.29
C THR A 82 -1.62 -6.54 24.78
N THR A 83 -0.51 -6.95 24.19
CA THR A 83 -0.27 -6.83 22.74
C THR A 83 -0.03 -8.21 22.12
N GLY A 84 -0.41 -8.36 20.85
CA GLY A 84 -0.07 -9.52 20.04
C GLY A 84 1.36 -9.43 19.45
N MET A 85 1.64 -10.25 18.43
CA MET A 85 2.94 -10.27 17.74
C MET A 85 3.32 -8.92 17.09
N CYS A 86 2.34 -8.11 16.69
CA CYS A 86 2.57 -6.76 16.16
C CYS A 86 3.03 -5.75 17.21
N MET A 87 2.87 -6.07 18.49
CA MET A 87 3.20 -5.23 19.65
C MET A 87 2.44 -3.88 19.67
N ILE A 88 1.23 -3.82 19.12
CA ILE A 88 0.36 -2.64 19.10
C ILE A 88 -0.85 -2.88 20.00
N GLY A 89 -1.19 -1.88 20.82
CA GLY A 89 -2.34 -1.88 21.72
C GLY A 89 -3.68 -1.55 21.02
N ALA A 90 -4.71 -1.25 21.82
CA ALA A 90 -6.04 -0.96 21.33
C ALA A 90 -6.24 0.52 20.97
N GLU A 91 -5.71 1.43 21.79
CA GLU A 91 -6.08 2.85 21.77
C GLU A 91 -5.47 3.61 20.59
N THR A 92 -4.23 3.28 20.24
CA THR A 92 -3.46 4.01 19.24
C THR A 92 -2.92 3.10 18.15
N ALA A 93 -2.71 3.66 16.96
CA ALA A 93 -1.86 3.10 15.93
C ALA A 93 -0.48 3.78 15.98
N LYS A 94 0.58 3.01 15.77
CA LYS A 94 1.93 3.57 15.68
C LYS A 94 2.22 3.95 14.23
N VAL A 95 2.55 5.22 14.00
CA VAL A 95 2.81 5.76 12.67
C VAL A 95 4.21 6.33 12.59
N ASN A 96 4.96 5.96 11.55
CA ASN A 96 6.32 6.44 11.35
C ASN A 96 6.38 7.71 10.51
N VAL A 97 5.69 7.73 9.36
CA VAL A 97 5.69 8.84 8.41
C VAL A 97 4.28 9.15 7.97
N ILE A 98 3.97 10.44 7.86
CA ILE A 98 2.76 10.97 7.21
C ILE A 98 3.20 12.08 6.27
N ALA A 99 3.11 11.86 4.96
CA ALA A 99 3.52 12.84 3.96
C ALA A 99 2.89 12.57 2.58
N PRO A 100 2.80 13.60 1.69
CA PRO A 100 2.62 13.37 0.28
C PRO A 100 3.83 12.60 -0.29
N HIS A 101 3.59 11.41 -0.83
CA HIS A 101 4.61 10.51 -1.37
C HIS A 101 4.54 10.43 -2.88
N ARG A 102 5.72 10.41 -3.54
CA ARG A 102 5.85 10.40 -5.00
C ARG A 102 6.64 9.19 -5.52
N GLY A 103 6.65 8.11 -4.77
CA GLY A 103 7.29 6.83 -5.12
C GLY A 103 6.31 5.69 -5.36
N GLU A 104 4.99 5.98 -5.45
CA GLU A 104 3.97 4.98 -5.77
C GLU A 104 3.78 4.86 -7.29
N GLU A 105 2.95 3.94 -7.72
CA GLU A 105 2.58 3.76 -9.12
C GLU A 105 2.02 5.08 -9.71
N PRO A 106 2.31 5.38 -11.00
CA PRO A 106 1.93 6.66 -11.63
C PRO A 106 0.45 7.01 -11.50
N CYS A 107 -0.43 6.02 -11.61
CA CYS A 107 -1.88 6.20 -11.49
C CYS A 107 -2.35 6.42 -10.03
N ILE A 108 -1.51 6.11 -9.05
CA ILE A 108 -1.79 6.34 -7.63
C ILE A 108 -1.27 7.72 -7.20
N GLN A 109 0.00 8.02 -7.48
CA GLN A 109 0.63 9.27 -7.03
C GLN A 109 0.19 10.49 -7.85
N GLY A 110 -0.08 10.33 -9.14
CA GLY A 110 -0.42 11.43 -10.04
C GLY A 110 0.56 12.60 -9.97
N PHE A 111 0.02 13.83 -10.02
CA PHE A 111 0.83 15.05 -10.00
C PHE A 111 1.09 15.60 -8.59
N HIS A 112 0.19 15.34 -7.64
CA HIS A 112 0.24 15.90 -6.30
C HIS A 112 0.78 14.92 -5.25
N GLY A 113 0.98 13.67 -5.64
CA GLY A 113 1.43 12.60 -4.77
C GLY A 113 0.28 11.85 -4.10
N SER A 114 0.63 10.73 -3.49
CA SER A 114 -0.23 9.89 -2.65
C SER A 114 -0.07 10.34 -1.20
N GLY A 115 -1.15 10.57 -0.46
CA GLY A 115 -1.13 10.92 0.95
C GLY A 115 -0.80 9.71 1.81
N SER A 116 0.49 9.35 1.89
CA SER A 116 0.92 8.10 2.50
C SER A 116 1.05 8.20 4.01
N VAL A 117 0.49 7.21 4.69
CA VAL A 117 0.56 6.99 6.14
C VAL A 117 1.23 5.64 6.39
N PHE A 118 2.50 5.65 6.79
CA PHE A 118 3.29 4.45 7.05
C PHE A 118 3.11 3.99 8.49
N PHE A 119 2.41 2.88 8.68
CA PHE A 119 2.24 2.28 10.00
C PHE A 119 3.47 1.47 10.42
N SER A 120 3.87 1.65 11.68
CA SER A 120 4.94 0.87 12.29
C SER A 120 4.45 -0.47 12.81
N GLY A 121 5.33 -1.45 12.76
CA GLY A 121 4.99 -2.84 12.98
C GLY A 121 4.50 -3.48 11.70
N CYS A 122 4.38 -4.80 11.73
CA CYS A 122 3.87 -5.59 10.60
C CYS A 122 3.49 -6.97 11.12
N ASN A 123 2.49 -7.58 10.54
CA ASN A 123 2.11 -8.95 10.83
C ASN A 123 2.98 -10.00 10.10
N LEU A 124 3.73 -9.59 9.08
CA LEU A 124 4.80 -10.38 8.46
C LEU A 124 6.18 -10.03 9.03
N ARG A 125 7.15 -10.88 8.76
CA ARG A 125 8.56 -10.69 9.15
C ARG A 125 9.48 -11.01 7.97
N CYS A 126 9.25 -10.32 6.85
CA CYS A 126 10.01 -10.50 5.61
C CYS A 126 11.49 -10.27 5.84
N VAL A 127 12.32 -11.23 5.44
CA VAL A 127 13.77 -11.16 5.67
C VAL A 127 14.48 -10.17 4.74
N PHE A 128 13.80 -9.73 3.68
CA PHE A 128 14.25 -8.78 2.67
C PHE A 128 13.49 -7.44 2.72
N CYS A 129 12.87 -7.10 3.86
CA CYS A 129 12.03 -5.93 3.97
C CYS A 129 12.83 -4.63 3.79
N GLN A 130 12.51 -3.85 2.75
CA GLN A 130 13.13 -2.54 2.50
C GLN A 130 12.76 -1.52 3.59
N ASN A 131 11.57 -1.64 4.18
CA ASN A 131 11.10 -0.82 5.29
C ASN A 131 11.34 -1.47 6.65
N HIS A 132 12.49 -2.16 6.83
CA HIS A 132 12.79 -2.95 8.01
C HIS A 132 12.72 -2.14 9.32
N ASP A 133 13.19 -0.90 9.31
CA ASP A 133 13.19 -0.04 10.49
C ASP A 133 11.78 0.39 10.92
N ILE A 134 10.84 0.46 9.98
CA ILE A 134 9.43 0.74 10.26
C ILE A 134 8.72 -0.55 10.69
N SER A 135 8.83 -1.60 9.89
CA SER A 135 8.05 -2.83 10.05
C SER A 135 8.48 -3.71 11.23
N HIS A 136 9.77 -3.64 11.63
CA HIS A 136 10.33 -4.50 12.67
C HIS A 136 10.66 -3.78 13.97
N ARG A 137 10.75 -2.44 14.01
CA ARG A 137 11.25 -1.65 15.15
C ARG A 137 10.24 -0.73 15.81
N ARG A 138 8.99 -0.70 15.52
CA ARG A 138 7.98 0.16 16.18
C ARG A 138 8.42 1.62 16.37
N ASN A 139 9.17 2.19 15.46
CA ASN A 139 9.55 3.59 15.51
C ASN A 139 8.37 4.47 15.07
N GLY A 140 8.18 5.64 15.69
CA GLY A 140 7.15 6.59 15.29
C GLY A 140 6.31 7.10 16.44
N PHE A 141 5.18 7.72 16.11
CA PHE A 141 4.25 8.34 17.03
C PHE A 141 3.05 7.44 17.29
N ASP A 142 2.52 7.47 18.51
CA ASP A 142 1.26 6.84 18.82
C ASP A 142 0.13 7.83 18.53
N LEU A 143 -0.78 7.48 17.61
CA LEU A 143 -1.89 8.32 17.18
C LEU A 143 -3.21 7.59 17.43
N THR A 144 -4.15 8.30 18.04
CA THR A 144 -5.54 7.86 18.15
C THR A 144 -6.25 7.87 16.79
N PRO A 145 -7.39 7.20 16.62
CA PRO A 145 -8.18 7.30 15.38
C PRO A 145 -8.58 8.74 15.02
N GLU A 146 -8.85 9.58 16.02
CA GLU A 146 -9.20 10.98 15.83
C GLU A 146 -8.01 11.79 15.30
N GLU A 147 -6.83 11.63 15.88
CA GLU A 147 -5.59 12.26 15.42
C GLU A 147 -5.21 11.81 14.02
N LEU A 148 -5.40 10.51 13.69
CA LEU A 148 -5.22 10.00 12.32
C LEU A 148 -6.19 10.70 11.36
N ALA A 149 -7.46 10.87 11.74
CA ALA A 149 -8.45 11.56 10.93
C ALA A 149 -8.04 13.01 10.62
N GLU A 150 -7.52 13.74 11.62
CA GLU A 150 -6.99 15.09 11.42
C GLU A 150 -5.84 15.11 10.40
N TRP A 151 -4.94 14.12 10.47
CA TRP A 151 -3.86 14.02 9.50
C TRP A 151 -4.36 13.73 8.08
N TYR A 152 -5.40 12.90 7.91
CA TYR A 152 -6.01 12.70 6.59
C TYR A 152 -6.57 13.99 6.01
N ILE A 153 -7.23 14.81 6.86
CA ILE A 153 -7.73 16.13 6.45
C ILE A 153 -6.58 17.07 6.07
N LYS A 154 -5.47 17.10 6.85
CA LYS A 154 -4.28 17.90 6.53
C LYS A 154 -3.65 17.47 5.20
N LEU A 155 -3.53 16.16 4.94
CA LEU A 155 -3.05 15.63 3.66
C LEU A 155 -3.94 16.06 2.49
N GLN A 156 -5.25 16.02 2.66
CA GLN A 156 -6.20 16.48 1.64
C GLN A 156 -6.11 17.99 1.41
N GLN A 157 -6.16 18.81 2.46
CA GLN A 157 -6.32 20.26 2.34
C GLN A 157 -5.00 20.99 2.06
N ILE A 158 -3.93 20.57 2.72
CA ILE A 158 -2.61 21.21 2.62
C ILE A 158 -1.75 20.47 1.60
N GLY A 159 -1.73 19.14 1.67
CA GLY A 159 -0.95 18.29 0.76
C GLY A 159 -1.55 18.19 -0.63
N ASN A 160 -2.84 18.52 -0.79
CA ASN A 160 -3.59 18.42 -2.05
C ASN A 160 -3.44 17.06 -2.76
N VAL A 161 -3.35 15.99 -1.97
CA VAL A 161 -3.07 14.63 -2.44
C VAL A 161 -4.26 14.02 -3.17
N HIS A 162 -4.00 13.04 -4.05
CA HIS A 162 -5.05 12.36 -4.83
C HIS A 162 -5.84 11.32 -4.04
N ASN A 163 -5.28 10.82 -2.93
CA ASN A 163 -5.83 9.75 -2.10
C ASN A 163 -5.17 9.77 -0.72
N ILE A 164 -5.70 8.99 0.23
CA ILE A 164 -5.02 8.61 1.47
C ILE A 164 -4.57 7.17 1.33
N ASN A 165 -3.27 6.93 1.37
CA ASN A 165 -2.64 5.62 1.20
C ASN A 165 -2.15 5.09 2.56
N LEU A 166 -2.81 4.06 3.04
CA LEU A 166 -2.56 3.41 4.32
C LEU A 166 -1.58 2.26 4.10
N VAL A 167 -0.31 2.45 4.45
CA VAL A 167 0.77 1.51 4.15
C VAL A 167 1.00 0.57 5.31
N THR A 168 0.84 -0.73 5.07
CA THR A 168 0.99 -1.83 6.06
C THR A 168 0.00 -1.70 7.24
N PRO A 169 -1.31 -1.58 7.00
CA PRO A 169 -2.30 -1.33 8.06
C PRO A 169 -2.92 -2.60 8.66
N GLU A 170 -2.54 -3.80 8.22
CA GLU A 170 -3.21 -5.09 8.52
C GLU A 170 -3.36 -5.38 10.01
N HIS A 171 -2.47 -4.84 10.82
CA HIS A 171 -2.45 -5.05 12.28
C HIS A 171 -3.15 -3.92 13.08
N VAL A 172 -3.64 -2.88 12.39
CA VAL A 172 -4.31 -1.70 12.97
C VAL A 172 -5.66 -1.38 12.30
N VAL A 173 -6.26 -2.36 11.66
CA VAL A 173 -7.54 -2.21 10.92
C VAL A 173 -8.66 -1.56 11.75
N PRO A 174 -8.87 -1.87 13.04
CA PRO A 174 -9.88 -1.17 13.84
C PRO A 174 -9.62 0.33 13.96
N GLN A 175 -8.38 0.73 14.27
CA GLN A 175 -8.00 2.15 14.37
C GLN A 175 -8.18 2.85 13.02
N VAL A 176 -7.81 2.18 11.92
CA VAL A 176 -8.01 2.65 10.55
C VAL A 176 -9.50 2.83 10.23
N ALA A 177 -10.33 1.84 10.52
CA ALA A 177 -11.77 1.93 10.27
C ALA A 177 -12.42 3.10 11.04
N LEU A 178 -12.05 3.25 12.31
CA LEU A 178 -12.51 4.35 13.15
C LEU A 178 -12.05 5.72 12.61
N SER A 179 -10.78 5.84 12.21
CA SER A 179 -10.23 7.10 11.69
C SER A 179 -10.87 7.50 10.35
N ILE A 180 -11.16 6.57 9.45
CA ILE A 180 -11.86 6.85 8.19
C ILE A 180 -13.27 7.37 8.46
N LEU A 181 -14.01 6.74 9.39
CA LEU A 181 -15.35 7.19 9.76
C LEU A 181 -15.34 8.58 10.40
N THR A 182 -14.33 8.88 11.21
CA THR A 182 -14.15 10.20 11.81
C THR A 182 -13.75 11.24 10.74
N ALA A 183 -12.80 10.91 9.87
CA ALA A 183 -12.38 11.81 8.80
C ALA A 183 -13.49 12.12 7.79
N ARG A 184 -14.36 11.15 7.50
CA ARG A 184 -15.59 11.37 6.71
C ARG A 184 -16.43 12.48 7.31
N ASP A 185 -16.68 12.39 8.61
CA ASP A 185 -17.52 13.37 9.34
C ASP A 185 -16.81 14.75 9.40
N MET A 186 -15.48 14.80 9.29
CA MET A 186 -14.67 16.02 9.17
C MET A 186 -14.56 16.56 7.73
N GLY A 187 -15.10 15.88 6.72
CA GLY A 187 -15.12 16.35 5.33
C GLY A 187 -14.03 15.77 4.43
N LEU A 188 -13.53 14.59 4.72
CA LEU A 188 -12.65 13.86 3.79
C LEU A 188 -13.41 13.53 2.50
N ARG A 189 -12.74 13.71 1.32
CA ARG A 189 -13.34 13.52 -0.01
C ARG A 189 -12.50 12.68 -0.95
N VAL A 190 -11.24 12.43 -0.64
CA VAL A 190 -10.32 11.66 -1.48
C VAL A 190 -10.46 10.15 -1.22
N PRO A 191 -10.19 9.28 -2.22
CA PRO A 191 -10.24 7.83 -2.06
C PRO A 191 -9.30 7.32 -0.97
N ILE A 192 -9.67 6.22 -0.34
CA ILE A 192 -8.82 5.46 0.60
C ILE A 192 -8.16 4.30 -0.13
N ILE A 193 -6.84 4.24 -0.04
CA ILE A 193 -6.02 3.10 -0.50
C ILE A 193 -5.59 2.29 0.71
N TYR A 194 -5.77 0.98 0.63
CA TYR A 194 -5.27 0.01 1.58
C TYR A 194 -4.10 -0.76 0.96
N ASN A 195 -2.87 -0.39 1.34
CA ASN A 195 -1.63 -0.92 0.79
C ASN A 195 -1.13 -2.04 1.69
N THR A 196 -1.34 -3.27 1.26
CA THR A 196 -1.22 -4.47 2.09
C THR A 196 -0.29 -5.52 1.50
N SER A 197 0.32 -6.30 2.38
CA SER A 197 1.03 -7.53 2.03
C SER A 197 0.12 -8.69 1.62
N SER A 198 -1.21 -8.50 1.63
CA SER A 198 -2.25 -9.53 1.45
C SER A 198 -2.23 -10.64 2.52
N PHE A 199 -1.57 -10.41 3.66
CA PHE A 199 -1.65 -11.30 4.82
C PHE A 199 -2.72 -10.80 5.79
N ASP A 200 -3.96 -10.74 5.26
CA ASP A 200 -5.15 -10.22 5.94
C ASP A 200 -6.10 -11.35 6.36
N SER A 201 -6.91 -11.13 7.38
CA SER A 201 -8.03 -12.00 7.68
C SER A 201 -9.28 -11.56 6.93
N LEU A 202 -10.18 -12.49 6.60
CA LEU A 202 -11.46 -12.14 5.97
C LEU A 202 -12.32 -11.27 6.90
N GLU A 203 -12.21 -11.43 8.21
CA GLU A 203 -12.91 -10.61 9.20
C GLU A 203 -12.47 -9.15 9.14
N SER A 204 -11.16 -8.89 9.03
CA SER A 204 -10.65 -7.54 8.82
C SER A 204 -11.13 -6.93 7.51
N LEU A 205 -11.09 -7.69 6.42
CA LEU A 205 -11.55 -7.23 5.12
C LEU A 205 -13.06 -6.94 5.11
N LYS A 206 -13.87 -7.72 5.81
CA LYS A 206 -15.32 -7.43 6.00
C LYS A 206 -15.53 -6.11 6.76
N LEU A 207 -14.69 -5.82 7.75
CA LEU A 207 -14.76 -4.52 8.45
C LEU A 207 -14.43 -3.37 7.50
N LEU A 208 -13.50 -3.56 6.57
CA LEU A 208 -13.07 -2.55 5.58
C LEU A 208 -14.02 -2.40 4.39
N ASP A 209 -14.92 -3.36 4.12
CA ASP A 209 -15.87 -3.28 3.01
C ASP A 209 -16.73 -2.00 3.10
N GLY A 210 -16.73 -1.21 2.02
CA GLY A 210 -17.36 0.11 2.01
C GLY A 210 -16.55 1.25 2.67
N LEU A 211 -15.33 0.99 3.19
CA LEU A 211 -14.41 2.01 3.68
C LEU A 211 -13.24 2.25 2.72
N VAL A 212 -12.82 1.21 2.02
CA VAL A 212 -11.66 1.23 1.12
C VAL A 212 -12.14 1.30 -0.32
N ASP A 213 -11.47 2.13 -1.11
CA ASP A 213 -11.75 2.35 -2.52
C ASP A 213 -10.79 1.56 -3.42
N ILE A 214 -9.50 1.51 -3.04
CA ILE A 214 -8.45 0.83 -3.78
C ILE A 214 -7.69 -0.11 -2.84
N TYR A 215 -7.53 -1.36 -3.25
CA TYR A 215 -6.58 -2.27 -2.63
C TYR A 215 -5.31 -2.33 -3.47
N LEU A 216 -4.19 -1.93 -2.86
CA LEU A 216 -2.86 -2.08 -3.41
C LEU A 216 -2.28 -3.33 -2.76
N ALA A 217 -2.46 -4.47 -3.43
CA ALA A 217 -2.30 -5.80 -2.85
C ALA A 217 -1.03 -6.49 -3.36
N ASP A 218 -0.13 -6.86 -2.46
CA ASP A 218 1.06 -7.63 -2.82
C ASP A 218 0.79 -9.13 -2.80
N PHE A 219 1.21 -9.88 -3.83
CA PHE A 219 1.32 -11.32 -3.77
C PHE A 219 2.80 -11.70 -3.90
N LYS A 220 3.44 -12.04 -2.79
CA LYS A 220 4.91 -12.06 -2.68
C LYS A 220 5.56 -13.37 -3.11
N VAL A 221 5.04 -14.51 -2.67
CA VAL A 221 5.58 -15.85 -2.93
C VAL A 221 4.48 -16.89 -2.98
N TRP A 222 4.73 -18.01 -3.69
CA TRP A 222 3.75 -19.07 -3.92
C TRP A 222 3.91 -20.27 -3.00
N LYS A 223 5.15 -20.75 -2.80
CA LYS A 223 5.41 -21.99 -2.06
C LYS A 223 5.39 -21.76 -0.55
N SER A 224 4.72 -22.64 0.18
CA SER A 224 4.66 -22.65 1.64
C SER A 224 6.06 -22.68 2.29
N SER A 225 6.99 -23.45 1.72
CA SER A 225 8.38 -23.50 2.21
C SER A 225 9.12 -22.17 2.03
N THR A 226 8.90 -21.46 0.91
CA THR A 226 9.42 -20.12 0.65
C THR A 226 8.77 -19.10 1.58
N SER A 227 7.45 -19.16 1.76
CA SER A 227 6.69 -18.34 2.69
C SER A 227 7.21 -18.47 4.12
N LYS A 228 7.38 -19.68 4.60
CA LYS A 228 7.96 -19.97 5.94
C LYS A 228 9.37 -19.41 6.07
N ARG A 229 10.23 -19.63 5.05
CA ARG A 229 11.62 -19.21 5.06
C ARG A 229 11.77 -17.70 5.00
N LEU A 230 11.10 -17.04 4.03
CA LEU A 230 11.32 -15.64 3.70
C LEU A 230 10.36 -14.66 4.41
N LEU A 231 9.10 -15.06 4.65
CA LEU A 231 8.08 -14.19 5.26
C LEU A 231 7.78 -14.51 6.73
N LYS A 232 8.24 -15.67 7.22
CA LYS A 232 7.93 -16.21 8.55
C LYS A 232 6.44 -16.50 8.75
N ALA A 233 5.76 -16.86 7.66
CA ALA A 233 4.35 -17.23 7.60
C ALA A 233 4.19 -18.38 6.59
N GLU A 234 3.99 -19.60 7.07
CA GLU A 234 3.92 -20.81 6.23
C GLU A 234 2.66 -20.82 5.36
N ASP A 235 1.59 -20.27 5.89
CA ASP A 235 0.25 -20.15 5.30
C ASP A 235 0.05 -18.91 4.43
N TYR A 236 1.12 -18.15 4.15
CA TYR A 236 1.01 -16.86 3.44
C TYR A 236 0.32 -16.98 2.09
N ALA A 237 0.72 -17.92 1.23
CA ALA A 237 0.20 -18.00 -0.12
C ALA A 237 -1.31 -18.29 -0.17
N THR A 238 -1.79 -19.24 0.65
CA THR A 238 -3.22 -19.56 0.76
C THR A 238 -4.02 -18.39 1.32
N THR A 239 -3.49 -17.72 2.34
CA THR A 239 -4.10 -16.51 2.90
C THR A 239 -4.17 -15.38 1.87
N ALA A 240 -3.10 -15.14 1.12
CA ALA A 240 -3.06 -14.10 0.09
C ALA A 240 -4.10 -14.37 -1.01
N MET A 241 -4.27 -15.63 -1.43
CA MET A 241 -5.31 -16.00 -2.40
C MET A 241 -6.72 -15.66 -1.90
N GLU A 242 -7.04 -15.99 -0.65
CA GLU A 242 -8.35 -15.72 -0.05
C GLU A 242 -8.59 -14.22 0.13
N SER A 243 -7.61 -13.50 0.67
CA SER A 243 -7.73 -12.06 0.88
C SER A 243 -7.81 -11.27 -0.42
N ILE A 244 -7.01 -11.60 -1.44
CA ILE A 244 -7.08 -10.92 -2.75
C ILE A 244 -8.43 -11.17 -3.44
N LYS A 245 -8.98 -12.39 -3.36
CA LYS A 245 -10.33 -12.68 -3.85
C LYS A 245 -11.37 -11.81 -3.18
N GLU A 246 -11.30 -11.67 -1.87
CA GLU A 246 -12.24 -10.83 -1.12
C GLU A 246 -12.06 -9.34 -1.45
N MET A 247 -10.82 -8.84 -1.56
CA MET A 247 -10.52 -7.48 -1.98
C MET A 247 -11.12 -7.19 -3.37
N HIS A 248 -10.90 -8.09 -4.33
CA HIS A 248 -11.46 -7.96 -5.68
C HIS A 248 -13.00 -8.01 -5.68
N ARG A 249 -13.61 -8.89 -4.88
CA ARG A 249 -15.07 -8.90 -4.69
C ARG A 249 -15.61 -7.55 -4.23
N GLN A 250 -14.89 -6.86 -3.34
CA GLN A 250 -15.32 -5.58 -2.77
C GLN A 250 -15.23 -4.43 -3.75
N VAL A 251 -14.17 -4.34 -4.54
CA VAL A 251 -13.87 -3.14 -5.34
C VAL A 251 -13.76 -3.38 -6.86
N GLY A 252 -13.60 -4.64 -7.30
CA GLY A 252 -13.47 -5.03 -8.70
C GLY A 252 -12.14 -4.62 -9.34
N ASP A 253 -12.13 -4.55 -10.66
CA ASP A 253 -10.97 -4.15 -11.45
C ASP A 253 -10.69 -2.65 -11.35
N LEU A 254 -9.39 -2.28 -11.47
CA LEU A 254 -8.95 -0.89 -11.28
C LEU A 254 -9.55 0.04 -12.34
N SER A 255 -10.16 1.14 -11.87
CA SER A 255 -10.82 2.14 -12.66
C SER A 255 -10.29 3.54 -12.35
N PHE A 256 -10.31 4.42 -13.35
CA PHE A 256 -9.62 5.70 -13.36
C PHE A 256 -10.56 6.84 -13.73
N THR A 257 -10.23 8.05 -13.36
CA THR A 257 -10.77 9.27 -13.96
C THR A 257 -10.02 9.61 -15.27
N SER A 258 -10.57 10.52 -16.07
CA SER A 258 -10.04 10.88 -17.38
C SER A 258 -8.61 11.43 -17.37
N ASP A 259 -8.12 11.88 -16.21
CA ASP A 259 -6.74 12.31 -15.98
C ASP A 259 -5.78 11.14 -15.67
N GLY A 260 -6.28 9.89 -15.69
CA GLY A 260 -5.51 8.67 -15.44
C GLY A 260 -5.26 8.36 -13.98
N ILE A 261 -5.93 9.05 -13.05
CA ILE A 261 -5.81 8.77 -11.62
C ILE A 261 -6.76 7.64 -11.21
N ALA A 262 -6.22 6.63 -10.55
CA ALA A 262 -6.99 5.51 -10.03
C ALA A 262 -7.93 5.97 -8.91
N LYS A 263 -9.16 5.48 -8.94
CA LYS A 263 -10.20 5.83 -7.95
C LYS A 263 -10.80 4.64 -7.24
N ARG A 264 -10.89 3.49 -7.90
CA ARG A 264 -11.48 2.28 -7.34
C ARG A 264 -10.87 1.03 -7.97
N GLY A 265 -10.77 -0.05 -7.23
CA GLY A 265 -10.40 -1.37 -7.73
C GLY A 265 -9.15 -1.95 -7.09
N VAL A 266 -8.72 -3.10 -7.58
CA VAL A 266 -7.47 -3.76 -7.15
C VAL A 266 -6.34 -3.42 -8.11
N LEU A 267 -5.22 -2.94 -7.55
CA LEU A 267 -3.92 -2.95 -8.18
C LEU A 267 -3.08 -4.04 -7.51
N LEU A 268 -2.77 -5.08 -8.26
CA LEU A 268 -1.96 -6.18 -7.75
C LEU A 268 -0.48 -5.94 -8.01
N ARG A 269 0.35 -6.20 -6.99
CA ARG A 269 1.80 -6.10 -7.11
C ARG A 269 2.48 -7.44 -6.86
N HIS A 270 3.45 -7.75 -7.69
CA HIS A 270 4.34 -8.89 -7.49
C HIS A 270 5.80 -8.47 -7.62
N LEU A 271 6.55 -8.54 -6.53
CA LEU A 271 7.99 -8.28 -6.53
C LEU A 271 8.71 -9.55 -6.98
N VAL A 272 9.27 -9.52 -8.19
CA VAL A 272 10.11 -10.62 -8.68
C VAL A 272 11.37 -10.70 -7.83
N MET A 273 11.69 -11.90 -7.36
CA MET A 273 12.88 -12.15 -6.55
C MET A 273 13.82 -13.13 -7.23
N PRO A 274 15.15 -12.99 -7.04
CA PRO A 274 16.15 -13.85 -7.67
C PRO A 274 15.90 -15.34 -7.42
N GLY A 275 15.82 -16.14 -8.51
CA GLY A 275 15.60 -17.59 -8.44
C GLY A 275 14.21 -17.98 -7.94
N LYS A 276 13.21 -17.07 -8.06
CA LYS A 276 11.81 -17.29 -7.69
C LYS A 276 10.84 -17.03 -8.85
N GLU A 277 11.33 -16.90 -10.06
CA GLU A 277 10.55 -16.67 -11.26
C GLU A 277 9.44 -17.71 -11.44
N ASN A 278 9.73 -19.00 -11.18
CA ASN A 278 8.72 -20.07 -11.24
C ASN A 278 7.56 -19.85 -10.24
N GLU A 279 7.82 -19.23 -9.07
CA GLU A 279 6.77 -18.90 -8.12
C GLU A 279 5.96 -17.71 -8.63
N GLY A 280 6.60 -16.73 -9.26
CA GLY A 280 5.94 -15.60 -9.93
C GLY A 280 5.03 -16.05 -11.08
N GLU A 281 5.49 -17.01 -11.91
CA GLU A 281 4.67 -17.60 -12.98
C GLU A 281 3.40 -18.27 -12.45
N GLU A 282 3.50 -19.05 -11.34
CA GLU A 282 2.34 -19.66 -10.70
C GLU A 282 1.37 -18.60 -10.15
N ILE A 283 1.89 -17.52 -9.58
CA ILE A 283 1.06 -16.39 -9.11
C ILE A 283 0.30 -15.78 -10.30
N MET A 284 0.97 -15.46 -11.40
CA MET A 284 0.33 -14.87 -12.58
C MET A 284 -0.74 -15.79 -13.17
N ARG A 285 -0.46 -17.10 -13.25
CA ARG A 285 -1.41 -18.10 -13.72
C ARG A 285 -2.66 -18.11 -12.83
N TRP A 286 -2.46 -18.17 -11.52
CA TRP A 286 -3.56 -18.20 -10.57
C TRP A 286 -4.43 -16.92 -10.65
N LEU A 287 -3.81 -15.75 -10.79
CA LEU A 287 -4.50 -14.48 -10.94
C LEU A 287 -5.41 -14.47 -12.18
N GLY A 288 -4.87 -14.83 -13.34
CA GLY A 288 -5.63 -14.87 -14.59
C GLY A 288 -6.74 -15.92 -14.62
N GLU A 289 -6.60 -17.01 -13.88
CA GLU A 289 -7.60 -18.10 -13.82
C GLU A 289 -8.68 -17.89 -12.76
N ASN A 290 -8.37 -17.21 -11.65
CA ASN A 290 -9.24 -17.17 -10.48
C ASN A 290 -9.82 -15.79 -10.16
N LEU A 291 -9.34 -14.71 -10.78
CA LEU A 291 -9.84 -13.35 -10.53
C LEU A 291 -10.43 -12.74 -11.80
N SER A 292 -9.63 -11.97 -12.52
CA SER A 292 -10.07 -11.24 -13.70
C SER A 292 -8.93 -11.15 -14.73
N LYS A 293 -9.26 -11.24 -16.02
CA LYS A 293 -8.31 -10.94 -17.09
C LYS A 293 -8.00 -9.44 -17.17
N ASP A 294 -8.91 -8.63 -16.66
CA ASP A 294 -8.82 -7.16 -16.63
C ASP A 294 -8.13 -6.63 -15.36
N LEU A 295 -7.57 -7.52 -14.53
CA LEU A 295 -6.80 -7.14 -13.36
C LEU A 295 -5.62 -6.23 -13.74
N TYR A 296 -5.42 -5.14 -13.00
CA TYR A 296 -4.27 -4.25 -13.20
C TYR A 296 -3.09 -4.75 -12.38
N VAL A 297 -1.99 -5.10 -13.04
CA VAL A 297 -0.85 -5.78 -12.42
C VAL A 297 0.43 -4.97 -12.55
N HIS A 298 1.16 -4.82 -11.45
CA HIS A 298 2.52 -4.30 -11.40
C HIS A 298 3.50 -5.45 -11.10
N ILE A 299 4.24 -5.89 -12.12
CA ILE A 299 5.34 -6.83 -11.99
C ILE A 299 6.60 -6.01 -11.72
N MET A 300 7.07 -6.03 -10.45
CA MET A 300 8.11 -5.14 -9.94
C MET A 300 9.49 -5.77 -10.08
N GLU A 301 10.45 -5.01 -10.63
CA GLU A 301 11.85 -5.40 -10.82
C GLU A 301 12.80 -4.87 -9.74
N GLN A 302 12.34 -3.92 -8.93
CA GLN A 302 13.16 -3.16 -7.97
C GLN A 302 13.51 -3.93 -6.68
N TYR A 303 13.78 -5.24 -6.79
CA TYR A 303 14.25 -6.03 -5.66
C TYR A 303 15.68 -5.65 -5.28
N HIS A 304 15.91 -5.36 -3.99
CA HIS A 304 17.22 -5.21 -3.40
C HIS A 304 17.41 -6.16 -2.22
N PRO A 305 18.61 -6.79 -2.09
CA PRO A 305 19.00 -7.49 -0.87
C PRO A 305 19.08 -6.50 0.29
N ASP A 306 18.18 -6.63 1.26
CA ASP A 306 18.12 -5.73 2.42
C ASP A 306 17.77 -6.48 3.71
N ALA A 307 17.65 -5.77 4.81
CA ALA A 307 17.32 -6.28 6.16
C ALA A 307 18.27 -7.40 6.61
N HIS A 308 17.90 -8.66 6.40
CA HIS A 308 18.67 -9.82 6.84
C HIS A 308 19.43 -10.52 5.71
N VAL A 309 19.17 -10.16 4.47
CA VAL A 309 19.79 -10.79 3.28
C VAL A 309 21.25 -10.37 3.19
N GLY A 310 22.13 -11.31 2.89
CA GLY A 310 23.56 -11.06 2.74
C GLY A 310 24.34 -10.88 4.07
N LYS A 311 23.66 -10.77 5.21
CA LYS A 311 24.34 -10.61 6.51
C LYS A 311 25.04 -11.91 6.93
N LYS A 312 26.25 -11.80 7.43
CA LYS A 312 27.01 -12.93 7.94
C LYS A 312 26.46 -13.40 9.30
N ARG A 313 26.40 -14.71 9.48
CA ARG A 313 26.05 -15.37 10.74
C ARG A 313 27.13 -16.37 11.10
N ARG A 314 27.63 -16.32 12.34
CA ARG A 314 28.47 -17.36 12.87
C ARG A 314 27.61 -18.56 13.30
N VAL A 315 27.91 -19.74 12.76
CA VAL A 315 27.26 -20.99 13.13
C VAL A 315 28.28 -21.89 13.80
N THR A 316 28.12 -22.07 15.10
CA THR A 316 28.96 -22.99 15.87
C THR A 316 28.30 -24.38 15.80
N ARG A 317 28.95 -25.34 15.16
CA ARG A 317 28.56 -26.75 15.23
C ARG A 317 29.31 -27.42 16.39
N ARG A 318 28.56 -27.90 17.39
CA ARG A 318 29.13 -28.82 18.36
C ARG A 318 29.40 -30.15 17.67
N VAL A 319 30.68 -30.48 17.48
CA VAL A 319 31.12 -31.82 17.06
C VAL A 319 31.03 -32.76 18.26
N LYS A 320 30.31 -33.88 18.11
CA LYS A 320 30.07 -34.86 19.19
C LYS A 320 31.28 -35.76 19.49
N THR A 321 32.50 -35.33 19.20
CA THR A 321 33.71 -36.11 19.56
C THR A 321 34.54 -35.31 20.54
N ALA A 322 34.99 -36.01 21.59
CA ALA A 322 35.52 -35.43 22.84
C ALA A 322 36.88 -34.69 22.74
N ASP A 323 37.40 -34.47 21.53
CA ASP A 323 38.76 -33.93 21.38
C ASP A 323 38.93 -32.89 20.23
N GLN A 324 37.88 -32.28 19.72
CA GLN A 324 38.05 -31.27 18.71
C GLN A 324 37.19 -30.04 18.98
N GLY A 325 37.85 -28.89 18.97
CA GLY A 325 37.32 -27.58 19.26
C GLY A 325 36.14 -27.19 18.40
N GLU A 326 35.40 -26.17 18.83
CA GLU A 326 34.25 -25.60 18.16
C GLU A 326 34.60 -25.14 16.71
N ASP A 327 34.06 -25.82 15.72
CA ASP A 327 34.19 -25.40 14.30
C ASP A 327 33.15 -24.29 14.04
N THR A 328 33.62 -23.05 14.00
CA THR A 328 32.81 -21.88 13.76
C THR A 328 32.90 -21.48 12.27
N LYS A 329 31.84 -21.73 11.50
CA LYS A 329 31.75 -21.31 10.10
C LYS A 329 30.94 -20.05 9.97
N GLU A 330 31.41 -19.14 9.12
CA GLU A 330 30.58 -18.01 8.68
C GLU A 330 29.65 -18.45 7.56
N GLU A 331 28.34 -18.23 7.74
CA GLU A 331 27.31 -18.47 6.74
C GLU A 331 26.69 -17.14 6.31
N ILE A 332 26.51 -16.95 5.00
CA ILE A 332 25.75 -15.81 4.44
C ILE A 332 24.26 -16.16 4.53
N ARG A 333 23.51 -15.33 5.26
CA ARG A 333 22.06 -15.51 5.41
C ARG A 333 21.35 -15.20 4.10
N TYR A 334 20.45 -16.09 3.66
CA TYR A 334 19.61 -15.92 2.47
C TYR A 334 20.43 -15.63 1.21
N GLY A 335 21.57 -16.31 1.06
CA GLY A 335 22.50 -16.12 -0.07
C GLY A 335 21.85 -16.36 -1.43
N GLU A 336 20.81 -17.20 -1.48
CA GLU A 336 20.05 -17.53 -2.69
C GLU A 336 19.29 -16.34 -3.31
N ILE A 337 18.98 -15.31 -2.50
CA ILE A 337 18.33 -14.06 -2.95
C ILE A 337 19.24 -12.83 -2.76
N ASN A 338 20.54 -13.03 -2.51
CA ASN A 338 21.49 -11.94 -2.27
C ASN A 338 22.11 -11.44 -3.58
N ARG A 339 21.28 -11.02 -4.50
CA ARG A 339 21.65 -10.38 -5.78
C ARG A 339 20.45 -9.62 -6.35
N ALA A 340 20.66 -8.82 -7.38
CA ALA A 340 19.60 -8.25 -8.18
C ALA A 340 18.86 -9.31 -9.01
N VAL A 341 17.64 -9.00 -9.42
CA VAL A 341 16.87 -9.77 -10.38
C VAL A 341 17.54 -9.67 -11.76
N ARG A 342 17.45 -10.71 -12.57
CA ARG A 342 17.90 -10.72 -13.97
C ARG A 342 16.73 -10.45 -14.90
N ASP A 343 17.03 -9.91 -16.08
CA ASP A 343 16.01 -9.60 -17.09
C ASP A 343 15.22 -10.85 -17.53
N GLU A 344 15.89 -12.02 -17.60
CA GLU A 344 15.23 -13.28 -17.95
C GLU A 344 14.22 -13.71 -16.89
N GLU A 345 14.51 -13.48 -15.59
CA GLU A 345 13.61 -13.81 -14.48
C GLU A 345 12.36 -12.91 -14.52
N LEU A 346 12.53 -11.63 -14.84
CA LEU A 346 11.43 -10.68 -15.00
C LEU A 346 10.57 -11.02 -16.23
N SER A 347 11.23 -11.26 -17.38
CA SER A 347 10.56 -11.59 -18.65
C SER A 347 9.73 -12.87 -18.51
N SER A 348 10.26 -13.90 -17.85
CA SER A 348 9.55 -15.17 -17.61
C SER A 348 8.22 -14.97 -16.89
N VAL A 349 8.20 -14.14 -15.83
CA VAL A 349 6.98 -13.83 -15.08
C VAL A 349 6.00 -13.03 -15.95
N ARG A 350 6.51 -12.06 -16.73
CA ARG A 350 5.69 -11.23 -17.63
C ARG A 350 5.06 -12.07 -18.74
N ASP A 351 5.81 -12.98 -19.36
CA ASP A 351 5.34 -13.88 -20.39
C ASP A 351 4.25 -14.82 -19.87
N ALA A 352 4.43 -15.34 -18.64
CA ALA A 352 3.40 -16.14 -17.98
C ALA A 352 2.11 -15.35 -17.76
N ALA A 353 2.20 -14.07 -17.36
CA ALA A 353 1.05 -13.19 -17.19
C ALA A 353 0.29 -12.96 -18.52
N VAL A 354 1.02 -12.65 -19.59
CA VAL A 354 0.43 -12.47 -20.94
C VAL A 354 -0.20 -13.77 -21.43
N LYS A 355 0.46 -14.90 -21.25
CA LYS A 355 -0.02 -16.23 -21.68
C LYS A 355 -1.37 -16.61 -21.04
N VAL A 356 -1.62 -16.20 -19.80
CA VAL A 356 -2.92 -16.45 -19.14
C VAL A 356 -3.97 -15.39 -19.47
N GLY A 357 -3.64 -14.40 -20.29
CA GLY A 357 -4.54 -13.37 -20.79
C GLY A 357 -4.63 -12.11 -19.93
N LEU A 358 -3.69 -11.90 -19.00
CA LEU A 358 -3.53 -10.61 -18.35
C LEU A 358 -2.93 -9.62 -19.34
N TRP A 359 -3.44 -8.40 -19.39
CA TRP A 359 -3.06 -7.42 -20.42
C TRP A 359 -2.92 -5.98 -19.91
N ARG A 360 -3.33 -5.72 -18.67
CA ARG A 360 -3.27 -4.39 -18.06
C ARG A 360 -2.09 -4.34 -17.09
N PHE A 361 -0.97 -3.79 -17.56
CA PHE A 361 0.24 -3.70 -16.76
C PHE A 361 0.56 -2.25 -16.37
N CYS A 362 1.04 -2.07 -15.13
CA CYS A 362 1.66 -0.83 -14.71
C CYS A 362 3.05 -0.76 -15.33
N GLU A 363 3.25 0.18 -16.26
CA GLU A 363 4.58 0.41 -16.85
C GLU A 363 5.39 1.32 -15.93
N PRO A 364 6.71 1.08 -15.80
CA PRO A 364 7.61 1.95 -15.06
C PRO A 364 7.58 3.37 -15.64
N ASN A 365 7.69 4.38 -14.79
CA ASN A 365 7.88 5.74 -15.26
C ASN A 365 9.31 5.89 -15.77
N GLU A 366 9.51 6.02 -17.10
CA GLU A 366 10.83 6.27 -17.68
C GLU A 366 11.55 7.52 -17.12
N ASN A 367 10.81 8.40 -16.44
CA ASN A 367 11.34 9.63 -15.84
C ASN A 367 11.69 9.49 -14.33
N ASN A 368 11.48 8.34 -13.70
CA ASN A 368 11.73 8.14 -12.26
C ASN A 368 13.09 7.47 -11.95
N SER A 369 14.00 7.38 -12.91
CA SER A 369 15.38 6.91 -12.67
C SER A 369 16.23 7.87 -11.78
N ALA A 370 15.66 8.97 -11.28
CA ALA A 370 16.39 10.01 -10.53
C ALA A 370 16.16 9.99 -9.00
N PHE A 371 15.37 9.07 -8.45
CA PHE A 371 15.13 8.99 -6.99
C PHE A 371 15.49 7.62 -6.43
N HIS A 372 16.77 7.29 -6.48
CA HIS A 372 17.39 6.37 -5.55
C HIS A 372 18.02 7.21 -4.42
N LEU A 373 17.34 7.32 -3.30
CA LEU A 373 17.89 7.69 -2.00
C LEU A 373 17.57 6.57 -1.02
#